data_93a00d5d4c31d484b779488d980da17f
#
_entry.id   93a00d5d4c31d484b779488d980da17f
#
_cell.length_a   1.000
_cell.length_b   1.000
_cell.length_c   1.000
_cell.angle_alpha   90.00
_cell.angle_beta   90.00
_cell.angle_gamma   90.00
#
_symmetry.space_group_name_H-M   'P 1'
#
loop_
_entity.id
_entity.type
_entity.pdbx_description
1 polymer ?
#
loop_
_entity_poly.entity_id
_entity_poly.type
_entity_poly.pdbx_seq_one_letter_code
_entity_poly.pdbx_strand_id
1 'polypeptide(L)'
;MEVLHSTDIIGEEIKEEARKKADHILKNAELEIEALRKGLDERLEKLEEEQKEIYSSKIKKYKDSVFVTLPLKKWKKKVEYVENALNEALKSYFASISVDKKLEIIKIMLEKFKNVVDGKTIILKCSGFDKEKIQKLSLSIFSTVTIKECREASYSEKRFADVYEGVIIEDIEKTFICKAGMEQAKKNIFDEKKDMLAKALFGESLS
;
A
#
# COMPACT_ATOMS: atom_id res chain seq x y z
N MET A 1 105.13 -17.89 -23.22
CA MET A 1 103.91 -18.64 -23.59
C MET A 1 103.06 -19.02 -22.37
N GLU A 2 103.57 -19.11 -21.20
CA GLU A 2 102.80 -19.51 -19.96
C GLU A 2 101.79 -18.47 -19.46
N VAL A 3 101.99 -17.15 -19.61
CA VAL A 3 101.15 -16.12 -19.08
C VAL A 3 99.83 -16.00 -19.85
N LEU A 4 99.80 -16.28 -21.16
CA LEU A 4 98.56 -16.26 -21.97
C LEU A 4 97.61 -17.43 -21.64
N HIS A 5 98.24 -18.61 -21.30
CA HIS A 5 97.44 -19.80 -20.95
C HIS A 5 96.72 -19.64 -19.56
N SER A 6 97.35 -18.91 -18.65
CA SER A 6 96.80 -18.62 -17.32
C SER A 6 95.60 -17.62 -17.37
N THR A 7 95.69 -16.66 -18.28
CA THR A 7 94.57 -15.67 -18.46
C THR A 7 93.30 -16.27 -19.11
N ASP A 8 93.50 -17.23 -20.01
CA ASP A 8 92.41 -17.94 -20.68
C ASP A 8 91.68 -18.87 -19.70
N ILE A 9 92.37 -19.55 -18.79
CA ILE A 9 91.78 -20.39 -17.74
C ILE A 9 90.98 -19.56 -16.76
N ILE A 10 91.49 -18.42 -16.30
CA ILE A 10 90.81 -17.51 -15.43
C ILE A 10 89.55 -16.92 -16.10
N GLY A 11 89.63 -16.62 -17.41
CA GLY A 11 88.51 -16.15 -18.20
C GLY A 11 87.39 -17.18 -18.35
N GLU A 12 87.78 -18.48 -18.46
CA GLU A 12 86.78 -19.56 -18.51
C GLU A 12 86.15 -19.81 -17.12
N GLU A 13 86.88 -19.77 -16.02
CA GLU A 13 86.31 -19.86 -14.64
C GLU A 13 85.35 -18.75 -14.35
N ILE A 14 85.65 -17.49 -14.69
CA ILE A 14 84.76 -16.38 -14.53
C ILE A 14 83.42 -16.55 -15.30
N LYS A 15 83.56 -17.07 -16.56
CA LYS A 15 82.38 -17.35 -17.38
C LYS A 15 81.52 -18.46 -16.77
N GLU A 16 82.15 -19.51 -16.26
CA GLU A 16 81.45 -20.62 -15.64
C GLU A 16 80.77 -20.22 -14.33
N GLU A 17 81.45 -19.41 -13.52
CA GLU A 17 80.85 -18.83 -12.30
C GLU A 17 79.70 -17.88 -12.63
N ALA A 18 79.83 -17.05 -13.66
CA ALA A 18 78.78 -16.19 -14.15
C ALA A 18 77.55 -16.99 -14.63
N ARG A 19 77.79 -18.10 -15.36
CA ARG A 19 76.70 -19.01 -15.78
C ARG A 19 75.99 -19.65 -14.57
N LYS A 20 76.76 -20.17 -13.59
CA LYS A 20 76.16 -20.74 -12.36
C LYS A 20 75.37 -19.74 -11.60
N LYS A 21 75.85 -18.50 -11.50
CA LYS A 21 75.07 -17.42 -10.87
C LYS A 21 73.76 -17.07 -11.62
N ALA A 22 73.82 -17.01 -12.97
CA ALA A 22 72.71 -16.79 -13.85
C ALA A 22 71.61 -17.90 -13.66
N ASP A 23 72.05 -19.17 -13.71
CA ASP A 23 71.21 -20.34 -13.56
C ASP A 23 70.53 -20.34 -12.13
N HIS A 24 71.27 -19.96 -11.10
CA HIS A 24 70.74 -19.84 -9.76
C HIS A 24 69.66 -18.74 -9.66
N ILE A 25 69.91 -17.58 -10.29
CA ILE A 25 68.92 -16.47 -10.31
C ILE A 25 67.66 -16.90 -11.06
N LEU A 26 67.80 -17.55 -12.24
CA LEU A 26 66.65 -18.04 -13.01
C LEU A 26 65.84 -19.08 -12.23
N LYS A 27 66.51 -20.02 -11.57
CA LYS A 27 65.87 -21.05 -10.78
C LYS A 27 65.11 -20.46 -9.58
N ASN A 28 65.70 -19.47 -8.92
CA ASN A 28 65.02 -18.76 -7.85
C ASN A 28 63.80 -17.99 -8.37
N ALA A 29 63.93 -17.31 -9.51
CA ALA A 29 62.80 -16.60 -10.11
C ALA A 29 61.66 -17.56 -10.52
N GLU A 30 61.98 -18.75 -11.03
CA GLU A 30 60.96 -19.77 -11.33
C GLU A 30 60.24 -20.25 -10.08
N LEU A 31 60.97 -20.50 -8.97
CA LEU A 31 60.36 -20.87 -7.68
C LEU A 31 59.47 -19.77 -7.11
N GLU A 32 59.90 -18.51 -7.23
CA GLU A 32 59.08 -17.38 -6.80
C GLU A 32 57.79 -17.25 -7.65
N ILE A 33 57.89 -17.45 -8.96
CA ILE A 33 56.71 -17.42 -9.84
C ILE A 33 55.72 -18.56 -9.49
N GLU A 34 56.23 -19.77 -9.22
CA GLU A 34 55.38 -20.89 -8.79
C GLU A 34 54.68 -20.60 -7.45
N ALA A 35 55.43 -20.06 -6.49
CA ALA A 35 54.85 -19.68 -5.18
C ALA A 35 53.79 -18.58 -5.33
N LEU A 36 54.03 -17.57 -6.15
CA LEU A 36 53.07 -16.52 -6.46
C LEU A 36 51.80 -17.07 -7.14
N ARG A 37 51.97 -17.97 -8.12
CA ARG A 37 50.83 -18.62 -8.80
C ARG A 37 49.97 -19.40 -7.80
N LYS A 38 50.58 -20.26 -6.97
CA LYS A 38 49.82 -20.98 -5.91
C LYS A 38 49.11 -20.06 -4.95
N GLY A 39 49.78 -18.99 -4.51
CA GLY A 39 49.16 -18.01 -3.62
C GLY A 39 47.99 -17.24 -4.27
N LEU A 40 48.05 -16.99 -5.59
CA LEU A 40 46.95 -16.40 -6.34
C LEU A 40 45.77 -17.36 -6.48
N ASP A 41 46.02 -18.62 -6.81
CA ASP A 41 44.97 -19.64 -6.93
C ASP A 41 44.23 -19.84 -5.61
N GLU A 42 44.94 -19.99 -4.49
CA GLU A 42 44.37 -20.10 -3.17
C GLU A 42 43.54 -18.85 -2.79
N ARG A 43 43.98 -17.67 -3.19
CA ARG A 43 43.27 -16.43 -2.94
C ARG A 43 42.01 -16.30 -3.79
N LEU A 44 42.06 -16.77 -5.04
CA LEU A 44 40.89 -16.81 -5.92
C LEU A 44 39.85 -17.78 -5.40
N GLU A 45 40.25 -18.99 -4.99
CA GLU A 45 39.30 -19.96 -4.40
C GLU A 45 38.61 -19.40 -3.15
N LYS A 46 39.36 -18.77 -2.25
CA LYS A 46 38.76 -18.12 -1.06
C LYS A 46 37.78 -17.02 -1.43
N LEU A 47 38.12 -16.16 -2.39
CA LEU A 47 37.23 -15.10 -2.86
C LEU A 47 35.96 -15.66 -3.53
N GLU A 48 36.08 -16.75 -4.29
CA GLU A 48 34.92 -17.42 -4.86
C GLU A 48 33.99 -18.01 -3.79
N GLU A 49 34.54 -18.67 -2.78
CA GLU A 49 33.78 -19.23 -1.68
C GLU A 49 33.08 -18.12 -0.89
N GLU A 50 33.77 -17.05 -0.52
CA GLU A 50 33.19 -15.90 0.17
C GLU A 50 32.05 -15.28 -0.66
N GLN A 51 32.23 -15.12 -1.97
CA GLN A 51 31.18 -14.59 -2.85
C GLN A 51 29.99 -15.54 -2.96
N LYS A 52 30.22 -16.84 -3.06
CA LYS A 52 29.15 -17.85 -3.07
C LYS A 52 28.34 -17.81 -1.76
N GLU A 53 28.99 -17.69 -0.61
CA GLU A 53 28.31 -17.56 0.68
C GLU A 53 27.50 -16.28 0.79
N ILE A 54 28.06 -15.14 0.38
CA ILE A 54 27.37 -13.85 0.38
C ILE A 54 26.12 -13.91 -0.50
N TYR A 55 26.23 -14.44 -1.72
CA TYR A 55 25.08 -14.54 -2.63
C TYR A 55 24.05 -15.56 -2.15
N SER A 56 24.47 -16.71 -1.63
CA SER A 56 23.55 -17.70 -1.07
C SER A 56 22.75 -17.14 0.09
N SER A 57 23.41 -16.41 0.98
CA SER A 57 22.76 -15.70 2.10
C SER A 57 21.77 -14.64 1.62
N LYS A 58 22.15 -13.83 0.61
CA LYS A 58 21.25 -12.83 0.02
C LYS A 58 20.02 -13.48 -0.64
N ILE A 59 20.22 -14.56 -1.40
CA ILE A 59 19.15 -15.30 -2.05
C ILE A 59 18.20 -15.88 -0.99
N LYS A 60 18.73 -16.48 0.07
CA LYS A 60 17.93 -17.02 1.17
C LYS A 60 17.09 -15.93 1.82
N LYS A 61 17.70 -14.80 2.22
CA LYS A 61 16.99 -13.67 2.81
C LYS A 61 15.88 -13.13 1.89
N TYR A 62 16.16 -13.04 0.58
CA TYR A 62 15.16 -12.60 -0.38
C TYR A 62 14.00 -13.59 -0.51
N LYS A 63 14.28 -14.89 -0.62
CA LYS A 63 13.26 -15.93 -0.62
C LYS A 63 12.38 -15.86 0.63
N ASP A 64 13.01 -15.81 1.81
CA ASP A 64 12.29 -15.74 3.09
C ASP A 64 11.39 -14.50 3.15
N SER A 65 11.91 -13.34 2.73
CA SER A 65 11.13 -12.11 2.64
C SER A 65 9.91 -12.23 1.72
N VAL A 66 10.08 -12.85 0.54
CA VAL A 66 8.99 -13.08 -0.41
C VAL A 66 7.96 -14.05 0.16
N PHE A 67 8.40 -15.16 0.75
CA PHE A 67 7.49 -16.15 1.34
C PHE A 67 6.66 -15.58 2.50
N VAL A 68 7.25 -14.73 3.33
CA VAL A 68 6.53 -14.07 4.44
C VAL A 68 5.56 -13.00 3.92
N THR A 69 5.95 -12.23 2.91
CA THR A 69 5.14 -11.10 2.42
C THR A 69 4.06 -11.51 1.41
N LEU A 70 4.25 -12.60 0.68
CA LEU A 70 3.33 -13.03 -0.37
C LEU A 70 1.92 -13.35 0.13
N PRO A 71 1.73 -14.10 1.23
CA PRO A 71 0.39 -14.36 1.78
C PRO A 71 -0.33 -13.06 2.17
N LEU A 72 0.37 -12.14 2.81
CA LEU A 72 -0.17 -10.85 3.20
C LEU A 72 -0.59 -10.01 1.99
N LYS A 73 0.23 -9.98 0.93
CA LYS A 73 -0.12 -9.29 -0.32
C LYS A 73 -1.34 -9.91 -1.00
N LYS A 74 -1.42 -11.24 -1.04
CA LYS A 74 -2.58 -11.96 -1.58
C LYS A 74 -3.85 -11.63 -0.79
N TRP A 75 -3.76 -11.67 0.54
CA TRP A 75 -4.89 -11.35 1.40
C TRP A 75 -5.35 -9.88 1.21
N LYS A 76 -4.41 -8.93 1.20
CA LYS A 76 -4.72 -7.52 0.95
C LYS A 76 -5.43 -7.33 -0.40
N LYS A 77 -4.96 -7.98 -1.46
CA LYS A 77 -5.60 -7.90 -2.78
C LYS A 77 -6.99 -8.54 -2.80
N LYS A 78 -7.19 -9.64 -2.06
CA LYS A 78 -8.50 -10.27 -1.89
C LYS A 78 -9.49 -9.31 -1.20
N VAL A 79 -9.08 -8.68 -0.09
CA VAL A 79 -9.91 -7.72 0.63
C VAL A 79 -10.24 -6.51 -0.25
N GLU A 80 -9.26 -5.94 -0.92
CA GLU A 80 -9.44 -4.81 -1.85
C GLU A 80 -10.45 -5.15 -2.96
N TYR A 81 -10.36 -6.34 -3.53
CA TYR A 81 -11.30 -6.80 -4.56
C TYR A 81 -12.72 -6.91 -4.01
N VAL A 82 -12.91 -7.53 -2.84
CA VAL A 82 -14.22 -7.68 -2.19
C VAL A 82 -14.82 -6.30 -1.87
N GLU A 83 -14.03 -5.38 -1.30
CA GLU A 83 -14.49 -4.02 -0.98
C GLU A 83 -14.91 -3.25 -2.23
N ASN A 84 -14.14 -3.32 -3.29
CA ASN A 84 -14.48 -2.65 -4.55
C ASN A 84 -15.77 -3.21 -5.15
N ALA A 85 -15.93 -4.54 -5.20
CA ALA A 85 -17.12 -5.18 -5.73
C ALA A 85 -18.37 -4.85 -4.90
N LEU A 86 -18.26 -4.83 -3.55
CA LEU A 86 -19.33 -4.40 -2.66
C LEU A 86 -19.74 -2.95 -2.90
N ASN A 87 -18.76 -2.06 -3.02
CA ASN A 87 -19.01 -0.65 -3.29
C ASN A 87 -19.71 -0.43 -4.63
N GLU A 88 -19.31 -1.16 -5.68
CA GLU A 88 -19.96 -1.11 -6.98
C GLU A 88 -21.38 -1.66 -6.95
N ALA A 89 -21.60 -2.78 -6.26
CA ALA A 89 -22.92 -3.35 -6.08
C ALA A 89 -23.86 -2.40 -5.32
N LEU A 90 -23.39 -1.80 -4.24
CA LEU A 90 -24.15 -0.79 -3.49
C LEU A 90 -24.45 0.46 -4.35
N LYS A 91 -23.46 0.96 -5.10
CA LYS A 91 -23.70 2.09 -6.02
C LYS A 91 -24.79 1.77 -7.03
N SER A 92 -24.72 0.61 -7.67
CA SER A 92 -25.71 0.17 -8.65
C SER A 92 -27.11 0.01 -8.04
N TYR A 93 -27.17 -0.58 -6.85
CA TYR A 93 -28.41 -0.73 -6.10
C TYR A 93 -29.04 0.65 -5.79
N PHE A 94 -28.28 1.57 -5.20
CA PHE A 94 -28.79 2.91 -4.85
C PHE A 94 -29.14 3.77 -6.10
N ALA A 95 -28.53 3.52 -7.23
CA ALA A 95 -28.90 4.14 -8.49
C ALA A 95 -30.25 3.60 -9.04
N SER A 96 -30.57 2.33 -8.79
CA SER A 96 -31.75 1.65 -9.31
C SER A 96 -33.02 1.83 -8.45
N ILE A 97 -32.89 2.20 -7.17
CA ILE A 97 -34.06 2.38 -6.31
C ILE A 97 -34.84 3.65 -6.62
N SER A 98 -36.18 3.55 -6.48
CA SER A 98 -37.09 4.68 -6.71
C SER A 98 -36.89 5.81 -5.70
N VAL A 99 -37.30 7.02 -6.11
CA VAL A 99 -37.25 8.22 -5.24
C VAL A 99 -38.01 8.02 -3.92
N ASP A 100 -39.11 7.30 -3.97
CA ASP A 100 -39.94 7.05 -2.78
C ASP A 100 -39.18 6.18 -1.76
N LYS A 101 -38.49 5.13 -2.23
CA LYS A 101 -37.64 4.32 -1.34
C LYS A 101 -36.44 5.09 -0.79
N LYS A 102 -35.87 5.99 -1.58
CA LYS A 102 -34.82 6.90 -1.09
C LYS A 102 -35.34 7.81 0.03
N LEU A 103 -36.57 8.32 -0.10
CA LEU A 103 -37.24 9.12 0.93
C LEU A 103 -37.51 8.32 2.21
N GLU A 104 -37.89 7.04 2.11
CA GLU A 104 -38.04 6.17 3.28
C GLU A 104 -36.72 5.98 4.03
N ILE A 105 -35.58 5.79 3.30
CA ILE A 105 -34.27 5.71 3.91
C ILE A 105 -33.92 7.02 4.65
N ILE A 106 -34.17 8.16 4.01
CA ILE A 106 -33.98 9.48 4.66
C ILE A 106 -34.83 9.61 5.89
N LYS A 107 -36.11 9.17 5.85
CA LYS A 107 -36.99 9.17 6.98
C LYS A 107 -36.41 8.44 8.19
N ILE A 108 -35.93 7.21 7.98
CA ILE A 108 -35.31 6.41 9.04
C ILE A 108 -34.04 7.10 9.59
N MET A 109 -33.28 7.78 8.74
CA MET A 109 -32.11 8.53 9.21
C MET A 109 -32.50 9.78 10.01
N LEU A 110 -33.55 10.50 9.60
CA LEU A 110 -34.06 11.66 10.31
C LEU A 110 -34.64 11.29 11.68
N GLU A 111 -35.31 10.15 11.77
CA GLU A 111 -35.82 9.63 13.06
C GLU A 111 -34.74 9.46 14.12
N LYS A 112 -33.52 9.06 13.70
CA LYS A 112 -32.35 8.95 14.60
C LYS A 112 -31.95 10.31 15.21
N PHE A 113 -32.24 11.40 14.52
CA PHE A 113 -31.89 12.75 14.98
C PHE A 113 -32.95 13.42 15.81
N LYS A 114 -34.11 12.77 16.01
CA LYS A 114 -35.25 13.34 16.76
C LYS A 114 -34.86 13.95 18.11
N ASN A 115 -34.11 13.19 18.91
CA ASN A 115 -33.67 13.64 20.25
C ASN A 115 -32.65 14.79 20.21
N VAL A 116 -31.90 14.95 19.14
CA VAL A 116 -30.90 16.02 19.00
C VAL A 116 -31.55 17.34 18.61
N VAL A 117 -32.62 17.25 17.81
CA VAL A 117 -33.31 18.40 17.18
C VAL A 117 -34.49 18.89 17.98
N ASP A 118 -34.93 18.10 18.98
CA ASP A 118 -36.14 18.38 19.76
C ASP A 118 -36.14 19.76 20.45
N GLY A 119 -37.19 20.51 20.28
CA GLY A 119 -37.37 21.86 20.88
C GLY A 119 -36.50 22.95 20.24
N LYS A 120 -35.80 22.68 19.15
CA LYS A 120 -34.87 23.64 18.51
C LYS A 120 -35.46 24.27 17.25
N THR A 121 -34.86 25.39 16.85
CA THR A 121 -35.19 26.04 15.59
C THR A 121 -34.14 25.70 14.56
N ILE A 122 -34.54 25.07 13.47
CA ILE A 122 -33.63 24.49 12.47
C ILE A 122 -33.82 25.09 11.09
N ILE A 123 -32.74 24.95 10.29
CA ILE A 123 -32.74 25.23 8.87
C ILE A 123 -32.56 23.86 8.15
N LEU A 124 -33.47 23.57 7.22
CA LEU A 124 -33.42 22.41 6.38
C LEU A 124 -32.77 22.77 5.01
N LYS A 125 -31.74 22.05 4.64
CA LYS A 125 -31.08 22.22 3.34
C LYS A 125 -31.26 20.93 2.57
N CYS A 126 -32.01 20.96 1.46
CA CYS A 126 -32.32 19.80 0.64
C CYS A 126 -31.32 19.67 -0.51
N SER A 127 -31.03 18.46 -0.90
CA SER A 127 -30.21 18.16 -2.08
C SER A 127 -30.78 16.96 -2.82
N GLY A 128 -31.06 17.09 -4.11
CA GLY A 128 -31.54 16.00 -4.97
C GLY A 128 -33.00 15.59 -4.74
N PHE A 129 -33.75 16.27 -3.88
CA PHE A 129 -35.16 16.01 -3.59
C PHE A 129 -35.98 17.28 -3.60
N ASP A 130 -37.30 17.11 -3.81
CA ASP A 130 -38.26 18.19 -3.77
C ASP A 130 -38.37 18.75 -2.34
N LYS A 131 -38.30 20.09 -2.23
CA LYS A 131 -38.39 20.81 -0.94
C LYS A 131 -39.67 20.53 -0.18
N GLU A 132 -40.80 20.52 -0.89
CA GLU A 132 -42.09 20.29 -0.26
C GLU A 132 -42.22 18.90 0.33
N LYS A 133 -41.70 17.89 -0.37
CA LYS A 133 -41.69 16.50 0.13
C LYS A 133 -40.81 16.36 1.38
N ILE A 134 -39.63 16.96 1.38
CA ILE A 134 -38.71 16.93 2.51
C ILE A 134 -39.30 17.70 3.69
N GLN A 135 -39.90 18.87 3.48
CA GLN A 135 -40.53 19.65 4.52
C GLN A 135 -41.69 18.90 5.17
N LYS A 136 -42.58 18.29 4.39
CA LYS A 136 -43.69 17.47 4.90
C LYS A 136 -43.18 16.27 5.70
N LEU A 137 -42.16 15.60 5.18
CA LEU A 137 -41.53 14.46 5.83
C LEU A 137 -40.90 14.87 7.18
N SER A 138 -40.16 15.98 7.21
CA SER A 138 -39.53 16.49 8.42
C SER A 138 -40.58 16.91 9.48
N LEU A 139 -41.65 17.58 9.08
CA LEU A 139 -42.78 17.93 9.98
C LEU A 139 -43.51 16.71 10.54
N SER A 140 -43.57 15.61 9.78
CA SER A 140 -44.19 14.37 10.29
C SER A 140 -43.32 13.66 11.34
N ILE A 141 -42.02 13.91 11.35
CA ILE A 141 -41.04 13.28 12.28
C ILE A 141 -40.82 14.17 13.50
N PHE A 142 -40.66 15.47 13.26
CA PHE A 142 -40.29 16.46 14.27
C PHE A 142 -41.51 17.27 14.70
N SER A 143 -42.25 16.82 15.69
CA SER A 143 -43.49 17.48 16.16
C SER A 143 -43.25 18.76 16.99
N THR A 144 -42.06 18.90 17.57
CA THR A 144 -41.72 20.00 18.53
C THR A 144 -40.71 21.00 17.94
N VAL A 145 -40.34 20.83 16.68
CA VAL A 145 -39.26 21.59 16.01
C VAL A 145 -39.85 22.73 15.18
N THR A 146 -39.24 23.90 15.28
CA THR A 146 -39.59 25.04 14.42
C THR A 146 -38.66 25.06 13.21
N ILE A 147 -39.21 24.84 12.03
CA ILE A 147 -38.45 24.95 10.75
C ILE A 147 -38.47 26.41 10.33
N LYS A 148 -37.34 27.13 10.47
CA LYS A 148 -37.25 28.53 10.07
C LYS A 148 -37.18 28.69 8.56
N GLU A 149 -36.44 27.80 7.89
CA GLU A 149 -36.20 27.87 6.45
C GLU A 149 -36.02 26.45 5.91
N CYS A 150 -36.57 26.22 4.72
CA CYS A 150 -36.32 25.03 3.92
C CYS A 150 -35.85 25.48 2.53
N ARG A 151 -34.58 25.27 2.24
CA ARG A 151 -33.97 25.71 0.96
C ARG A 151 -33.14 24.62 0.32
N GLU A 152 -32.77 24.82 -0.92
CA GLU A 152 -31.80 23.96 -1.59
C GLU A 152 -30.39 24.23 -1.04
N ALA A 153 -29.64 23.17 -0.80
CA ALA A 153 -28.26 23.27 -0.37
C ALA A 153 -27.37 23.81 -1.52
N SER A 154 -26.51 24.78 -1.21
CA SER A 154 -25.52 25.28 -2.17
C SER A 154 -24.47 24.21 -2.48
N TYR A 155 -23.73 24.37 -3.57
CA TYR A 155 -22.67 23.42 -3.96
C TYR A 155 -21.60 23.27 -2.87
N SER A 156 -21.22 24.37 -2.22
CA SER A 156 -20.26 24.37 -1.10
C SER A 156 -20.78 23.60 0.11
N GLU A 157 -22.06 23.73 0.44
CA GLU A 157 -22.70 23.01 1.54
C GLU A 157 -22.84 21.52 1.25
N LYS A 158 -23.22 21.16 0.01
CA LYS A 158 -23.25 19.75 -0.47
C LYS A 158 -21.90 19.08 -0.30
N ARG A 159 -20.82 19.77 -0.75
CA ARG A 159 -19.45 19.27 -0.65
C ARG A 159 -18.94 19.18 0.79
N PHE A 160 -19.21 20.19 1.60
CA PHE A 160 -18.79 20.21 3.00
C PHE A 160 -19.49 19.10 3.82
N ALA A 161 -20.78 18.89 3.58
CA ALA A 161 -21.55 17.87 4.26
C ALA A 161 -21.39 16.47 3.68
N ASP A 162 -20.84 16.34 2.47
CA ASP A 162 -20.83 15.11 1.65
C ASP A 162 -22.25 14.55 1.44
N VAL A 163 -23.20 15.44 1.14
CA VAL A 163 -24.62 15.11 0.91
C VAL A 163 -25.05 15.64 -0.45
N TYR A 164 -25.01 14.79 -1.46
CA TYR A 164 -25.45 15.09 -2.81
C TYR A 164 -26.92 14.73 -3.05
N GLU A 165 -27.40 13.68 -2.41
CA GLU A 165 -28.81 13.29 -2.35
C GLU A 165 -29.21 13.13 -0.87
N GLY A 166 -29.99 14.07 -0.32
CA GLY A 166 -30.39 14.00 1.10
C GLY A 166 -30.79 15.34 1.70
N VAL A 167 -30.69 15.39 3.01
CA VAL A 167 -31.10 16.54 3.86
C VAL A 167 -29.96 16.85 4.83
N ILE A 168 -29.64 18.12 4.96
CA ILE A 168 -28.77 18.65 6.00
C ILE A 168 -29.64 19.47 6.93
N ILE A 169 -29.58 19.17 8.23
CA ILE A 169 -30.25 19.91 9.29
C ILE A 169 -29.21 20.72 10.02
N GLU A 170 -29.37 22.00 10.09
CA GLU A 170 -28.49 22.91 10.82
C GLU A 170 -29.34 23.72 11.87
N ASP A 171 -28.80 23.85 13.06
CA ASP A 171 -29.33 24.73 14.05
C ASP A 171 -29.04 26.20 13.69
N ILE A 172 -29.96 27.13 14.03
CA ILE A 172 -29.74 28.57 13.81
C ILE A 172 -28.48 29.07 14.52
N GLU A 173 -28.24 28.58 15.72
CA GLU A 173 -27.03 28.92 16.49
C GLU A 173 -25.77 28.17 16.04
N LYS A 174 -25.90 27.33 15.02
CA LYS A 174 -24.81 26.49 14.48
C LYS A 174 -24.17 25.57 15.52
N THR A 175 -24.94 25.15 16.51
CA THR A 175 -24.44 24.25 17.55
C THR A 175 -24.30 22.82 17.09
N PHE A 176 -25.07 22.41 16.07
CA PHE A 176 -24.95 21.08 15.45
C PHE A 176 -25.32 21.10 13.96
N ILE A 177 -24.84 20.09 13.26
CA ILE A 177 -25.19 19.77 11.87
C ILE A 177 -25.52 18.27 11.82
N CYS A 178 -26.74 17.90 11.43
CA CYS A 178 -27.13 16.53 11.18
C CYS A 178 -27.20 16.28 9.67
N LYS A 179 -26.71 15.14 9.23
CA LYS A 179 -26.60 14.76 7.81
C LYS A 179 -27.39 13.48 7.55
N ALA A 180 -28.43 13.57 6.75
CA ALA A 180 -29.23 12.42 6.30
C ALA A 180 -29.12 12.32 4.77
N GLY A 181 -28.12 11.62 4.28
CA GLY A 181 -27.85 11.50 2.85
C GLY A 181 -27.67 10.05 2.39
N MET A 182 -27.84 9.81 1.09
CA MET A 182 -27.67 8.50 0.50
C MET A 182 -26.23 7.98 0.66
N GLU A 183 -25.23 8.87 0.61
CA GLU A 183 -23.82 8.54 0.82
C GLU A 183 -23.59 7.99 2.22
N GLN A 184 -24.19 8.65 3.23
CA GLN A 184 -24.13 8.20 4.64
C GLN A 184 -24.86 6.87 4.83
N ALA A 185 -26.02 6.69 4.18
CA ALA A 185 -26.75 5.43 4.23
C ALA A 185 -25.95 4.28 3.63
N LYS A 186 -25.30 4.49 2.48
CA LYS A 186 -24.37 3.51 1.86
C LYS A 186 -23.24 3.12 2.81
N LYS A 187 -22.62 4.13 3.42
CA LYS A 187 -21.52 3.92 4.36
C LYS A 187 -21.96 3.13 5.58
N ASN A 188 -23.09 3.48 6.18
CA ASN A 188 -23.63 2.75 7.33
C ASN A 188 -23.95 1.29 7.00
N ILE A 189 -24.55 1.03 5.83
CA ILE A 189 -24.84 -0.34 5.36
C ILE A 189 -23.52 -1.11 5.12
N PHE A 190 -22.55 -0.46 4.50
CA PHE A 190 -21.24 -1.07 4.26
C PHE A 190 -20.57 -1.44 5.59
N ASP A 191 -20.50 -0.51 6.54
CA ASP A 191 -19.81 -0.71 7.82
C ASP A 191 -20.54 -1.77 8.69
N GLU A 192 -21.89 -1.76 8.73
CA GLU A 192 -22.68 -2.67 9.56
C GLU A 192 -22.88 -4.06 8.95
N LYS A 193 -22.91 -4.17 7.61
CA LYS A 193 -23.33 -5.39 6.90
C LYS A 193 -22.31 -5.94 5.92
N LYS A 194 -21.07 -5.41 5.95
CA LYS A 194 -20.00 -5.80 5.04
C LYS A 194 -19.83 -7.31 4.94
N ASP A 195 -19.76 -8.00 6.08
CA ASP A 195 -19.53 -9.45 6.13
C ASP A 195 -20.72 -10.24 5.56
N MET A 196 -21.95 -9.80 5.85
CA MET A 196 -23.15 -10.44 5.29
C MET A 196 -23.23 -10.24 3.78
N LEU A 197 -22.93 -9.03 3.30
CA LEU A 197 -22.94 -8.70 1.89
C LEU A 197 -21.84 -9.46 1.14
N ALA A 198 -20.64 -9.57 1.73
CA ALA A 198 -19.55 -10.35 1.17
C ALA A 198 -19.92 -11.84 1.04
N LYS A 199 -20.52 -12.42 2.07
CA LYS A 199 -21.02 -13.81 2.02
C LYS A 199 -22.11 -14.01 0.98
N ALA A 200 -23.03 -13.05 0.85
CA ALA A 200 -24.11 -13.13 -0.14
C ALA A 200 -23.61 -13.04 -1.58
N LEU A 201 -22.59 -12.22 -1.87
CA LEU A 201 -22.04 -12.03 -3.22
C LEU A 201 -21.01 -13.10 -3.62
N PHE A 202 -20.17 -13.55 -2.68
CA PHE A 202 -19.03 -14.40 -2.98
C PHE A 202 -19.12 -15.81 -2.37
N GLY A 203 -20.14 -16.08 -1.53
CA GLY A 203 -20.26 -17.33 -0.77
C GLY A 203 -19.25 -17.40 0.38
N GLU A 204 -19.24 -18.53 1.09
CA GLU A 204 -18.38 -18.76 2.26
C GLU A 204 -16.87 -18.87 1.93
N SER A 205 -16.52 -19.09 0.68
CA SER A 205 -15.13 -19.32 0.25
C SER A 205 -14.25 -18.05 0.27
N LEU A 206 -14.84 -16.87 0.49
CA LEU A 206 -14.15 -15.59 0.48
C LEU A 206 -14.24 -14.83 1.82
N SER A 207 -14.96 -15.39 2.77
CA SER A 207 -15.04 -14.83 4.13
C SER A 207 -13.81 -15.18 4.98
#